data_e12ebaa7a0ab2cfd21b10e7443f14cf0
#
_entry.id   e12ebaa7a0ab2cfd21b10e7443f14cf0
#
_cell.length_a   1.000
_cell.length_b   1.000
_cell.length_c   1.000
_cell.angle_alpha   90.00
_cell.angle_beta   90.00
_cell.angle_gamma   90.00
#
_symmetry.space_group_name_H-M   'P 1'
#
loop_
_entity.id
_entity.type
_entity.pdbx_description
1 polymer ?
#
loop_
_entity_poly.entity_id
_entity_poly.type
_entity_poly.pdbx_seq_one_letter_code
_entity_poly.pdbx_strand_id
1 'polypeptide(L)'
;KQASAPSPAPLLQKAMGDEEYYKLVMTSPTYSEKTGIIMANDGSLNLYEQNKDLLMMGSWGKKYPQLYTCGASNKKMAFNHIAKATQTTLRVGIYVGQAETYTFSLSNKEVPAISVILRDKLLGIDTDLLFNDYTFNANTGYANSRFELIINRKADGTTGVLNTTDNAVQFTQNNGKLTISGVEPGTDIRLFDMAGRCIHQSKAQETTTLQSLPSGIYTAVVGTEAHKIVVK
;
A
#
# COMPACT_ATOMS: atom_id res chain seq x y z
N LYS A 1 -33.54 -34.80 13.13
CA LYS A 1 -33.18 -33.43 12.66
C LYS A 1 -31.98 -32.99 13.47
N GLN A 2 -30.81 -33.11 12.90
CA GLN A 2 -29.54 -32.63 13.50
C GLN A 2 -29.44 -31.16 13.18
N ALA A 3 -29.44 -30.32 14.21
CA ALA A 3 -29.18 -28.88 14.05
C ALA A 3 -27.69 -28.68 13.70
N SER A 4 -27.42 -28.10 12.55
CA SER A 4 -26.06 -27.67 12.18
C SER A 4 -25.61 -26.57 13.14
N ALA A 5 -24.46 -26.78 13.75
CA ALA A 5 -23.82 -25.74 14.56
C ALA A 5 -23.59 -24.47 13.72
N PRO A 6 -23.84 -23.28 14.26
CA PRO A 6 -23.56 -22.04 13.55
C PRO A 6 -22.04 -21.94 13.28
N SER A 7 -21.68 -21.67 12.02
CA SER A 7 -20.33 -21.34 11.64
C SER A 7 -19.86 -20.17 12.50
N PRO A 8 -18.66 -20.20 13.10
CA PRO A 8 -18.16 -19.06 13.86
C PRO A 8 -18.04 -17.87 12.90
N ALA A 9 -18.86 -16.87 13.13
CA ALA A 9 -18.73 -15.59 12.45
C ALA A 9 -17.31 -15.04 12.69
N PRO A 10 -16.69 -14.41 11.69
CA PRO A 10 -15.33 -13.92 11.83
C PRO A 10 -15.29 -12.80 12.88
N LEU A 11 -14.83 -13.13 14.09
CA LEU A 11 -14.64 -12.19 15.19
C LEU A 11 -13.60 -11.11 14.89
N LEU A 12 -12.81 -11.25 13.82
CA LEU A 12 -11.79 -10.32 13.40
C LEU A 12 -12.30 -9.12 12.58
N GLN A 13 -13.53 -9.16 12.07
CA GLN A 13 -14.02 -8.13 11.15
C GLN A 13 -14.68 -6.92 11.85
N LYS A 14 -14.87 -6.96 13.17
CA LYS A 14 -15.65 -5.95 13.91
C LYS A 14 -14.83 -4.90 14.68
N ALA A 15 -13.53 -4.97 14.66
CA ALA A 15 -12.64 -4.05 15.40
C ALA A 15 -11.59 -3.31 14.54
N MET A 16 -11.64 -3.44 13.22
CA MET A 16 -10.68 -2.77 12.34
C MET A 16 -11.24 -1.40 11.97
N GLY A 17 -10.92 -0.37 12.77
CA GLY A 17 -11.19 1.03 12.43
C GLY A 17 -10.42 1.43 11.15
N ASP A 18 -9.40 2.25 11.26
CA ASP A 18 -8.57 2.68 10.12
C ASP A 18 -7.49 1.67 9.67
N GLU A 19 -7.57 0.41 10.08
CA GLU A 19 -6.59 -0.61 9.72
C GLU A 19 -6.86 -1.20 8.33
N GLU A 20 -5.79 -1.45 7.58
CA GLU A 20 -5.83 -2.10 6.28
C GLU A 20 -5.16 -3.46 6.35
N TYR A 21 -5.85 -4.49 5.90
CA TYR A 21 -5.38 -5.86 5.98
C TYR A 21 -5.06 -6.44 4.61
N TYR A 22 -3.81 -6.83 4.43
CA TYR A 22 -3.32 -7.53 3.26
C TYR A 22 -2.93 -8.96 3.65
N LYS A 23 -3.43 -9.93 2.92
CA LYS A 23 -3.14 -11.34 3.16
C LYS A 23 -2.52 -11.96 1.92
N LEU A 24 -1.21 -12.14 1.99
CA LEU A 24 -0.45 -12.86 0.96
C LEU A 24 -0.59 -14.36 1.19
N VAL A 25 -0.89 -15.08 0.13
CA VAL A 25 -1.06 -16.53 0.13
C VAL A 25 -0.05 -17.14 -0.84
N MET A 26 0.56 -18.25 -0.46
CA MET A 26 1.40 -19.09 -1.31
C MET A 26 0.81 -20.49 -1.37
N THR A 27 0.42 -20.93 -2.54
CA THR A 27 -0.18 -22.26 -2.77
C THR A 27 0.71 -23.12 -3.65
N SER A 28 0.65 -24.41 -3.42
CA SER A 28 1.14 -25.46 -4.32
C SER A 28 0.01 -26.51 -4.49
N PRO A 29 0.19 -27.54 -5.33
CA PRO A 29 -0.80 -28.61 -5.42
C PRO A 29 -1.14 -29.27 -4.10
N THR A 30 -0.20 -29.25 -3.15
CA THR A 30 -0.33 -29.98 -1.86
C THR A 30 -0.57 -29.06 -0.68
N TYR A 31 -0.03 -27.83 -0.68
CA TYR A 31 0.01 -26.97 0.48
C TYR A 31 -0.51 -25.55 0.20
N SER A 32 -0.99 -24.91 1.24
CA SER A 32 -1.35 -23.49 1.22
C SER A 32 -0.86 -22.83 2.50
N GLU A 33 -0.03 -21.80 2.34
CA GLU A 33 0.52 -20.99 3.42
C GLU A 33 0.13 -19.53 3.26
N LYS A 34 0.11 -18.79 4.36
CA LYS A 34 -0.31 -17.39 4.36
C LYS A 34 0.46 -16.56 5.36
N THR A 35 0.64 -15.29 5.04
CA THR A 35 1.13 -14.24 5.95
C THR A 35 0.24 -13.03 5.89
N GLY A 36 0.02 -12.37 7.03
CA GLY A 36 -0.80 -11.18 7.15
C GLY A 36 0.05 -9.93 7.31
N ILE A 37 -0.38 -8.83 6.70
CA ILE A 37 0.17 -7.50 6.90
C ILE A 37 -0.99 -6.58 7.31
N ILE A 38 -0.85 -5.91 8.45
CA ILE A 38 -1.77 -4.86 8.88
C ILE A 38 -1.04 -3.54 8.74
N MET A 39 -1.64 -2.59 8.01
CA MET A 39 -1.17 -1.22 7.94
C MET A 39 -2.09 -0.33 8.78
N ALA A 40 -1.55 0.33 9.78
CA ALA A 40 -2.28 1.16 10.72
C ALA A 40 -1.54 2.45 11.06
N ASN A 41 -2.27 3.46 11.54
CA ASN A 41 -1.68 4.75 11.91
C ASN A 41 -0.74 4.65 13.11
N ASP A 42 -0.95 3.65 13.97
CA ASP A 42 -0.13 3.34 15.15
C ASP A 42 0.89 2.22 14.90
N GLY A 43 1.09 1.82 13.64
CA GLY A 43 2.06 0.80 13.25
C GLY A 43 3.50 1.27 13.38
N SER A 44 4.42 0.33 13.48
CA SER A 44 5.85 0.63 13.48
C SER A 44 6.41 0.80 12.06
N LEU A 45 7.61 1.36 11.95
CA LEU A 45 8.36 1.40 10.71
C LEU A 45 8.99 0.03 10.40
N ASN A 46 8.16 -1.02 10.34
CA ASN A 46 8.58 -2.41 10.07
C ASN A 46 9.58 -2.98 11.11
N LEU A 47 9.49 -2.50 12.36
CA LEU A 47 10.19 -3.07 13.52
C LEU A 47 9.27 -4.04 14.25
N TYR A 48 9.83 -5.09 14.81
CA TYR A 48 9.05 -6.05 15.59
C TYR A 48 8.48 -5.41 16.88
N GLU A 49 7.16 -5.46 17.03
CA GLU A 49 6.41 -5.05 18.21
C GLU A 49 5.72 -6.26 18.85
N GLN A 50 6.13 -6.62 20.05
CA GLN A 50 5.71 -7.86 20.72
C GLN A 50 4.17 -8.01 20.89
N ASN A 51 3.46 -6.89 21.03
CA ASN A 51 2.01 -6.91 21.27
C ASN A 51 1.17 -6.78 19.97
N LYS A 52 1.81 -6.55 18.83
CA LYS A 52 1.15 -6.32 17.55
C LYS A 52 1.55 -7.33 16.49
N ASP A 53 2.80 -7.76 16.50
CA ASP A 53 3.34 -8.71 15.54
C ASP A 53 3.28 -10.14 16.05
N LEU A 54 3.07 -11.07 15.13
CA LEU A 54 3.16 -12.49 15.41
C LEU A 54 4.37 -13.09 14.70
N LEU A 55 5.29 -13.62 15.48
CA LEU A 55 6.45 -14.32 14.93
C LEU A 55 6.02 -15.61 14.23
N MET A 56 6.70 -15.92 13.13
CA MET A 56 6.55 -17.21 12.47
C MET A 56 7.06 -18.30 13.39
N MET A 57 6.20 -19.24 13.74
CA MET A 57 6.59 -20.44 14.45
C MET A 57 7.26 -21.41 13.48
N GLY A 58 8.28 -22.13 13.97
CA GLY A 58 8.96 -23.14 13.16
C GLY A 58 7.99 -24.22 12.65
N SER A 59 8.28 -24.75 11.48
CA SER A 59 7.50 -25.86 10.90
C SER A 59 7.69 -27.15 11.72
N TRP A 60 6.58 -27.89 11.91
CA TRP A 60 6.56 -29.20 12.58
C TRP A 60 7.21 -30.32 11.73
N GLY A 61 7.75 -30.00 10.55
CA GLY A 61 8.46 -30.93 9.69
C GLY A 61 9.05 -30.24 8.46
N LYS A 62 10.19 -30.76 8.00
CA LYS A 62 10.96 -30.19 6.87
C LYS A 62 10.23 -30.18 5.53
N LYS A 63 9.13 -30.90 5.39
CA LYS A 63 8.35 -30.96 4.13
C LYS A 63 7.28 -29.88 3.99
N TYR A 64 6.91 -29.20 5.08
CA TYR A 64 5.89 -28.16 5.05
C TYR A 64 6.49 -26.82 4.63
N PRO A 65 5.92 -26.14 3.64
CA PRO A 65 6.37 -24.81 3.26
C PRO A 65 6.08 -23.79 4.38
N GLN A 66 6.74 -22.65 4.34
CA GLN A 66 6.48 -21.50 5.21
C GLN A 66 6.46 -20.24 4.37
N LEU A 67 5.58 -19.32 4.71
CA LEU A 67 5.50 -17.99 4.13
C LEU A 67 5.50 -16.95 5.26
N TYR A 68 6.37 -15.94 5.17
CA TYR A 68 6.50 -14.91 6.19
C TYR A 68 7.01 -13.60 5.58
N THR A 69 6.75 -12.51 6.27
CA THR A 69 7.43 -11.24 6.00
C THR A 69 8.62 -11.09 6.94
N CYS A 70 9.64 -10.34 6.51
CA CYS A 70 10.81 -10.03 7.31
C CYS A 70 10.83 -8.53 7.60
N GLY A 71 10.75 -8.15 8.86
CA GLY A 71 10.96 -6.78 9.30
C GLY A 71 12.43 -6.34 9.25
N ALA A 72 12.67 -5.08 9.58
CA ALA A 72 14.02 -4.51 9.64
C ALA A 72 14.95 -5.26 10.59
N SER A 73 14.41 -5.91 11.62
CA SER A 73 15.13 -6.74 12.59
C SER A 73 15.48 -8.15 12.09
N ASN A 74 15.21 -8.48 10.83
CA ASN A 74 15.32 -9.84 10.24
C ASN A 74 14.45 -10.91 10.93
N LYS A 75 13.55 -10.54 11.82
CA LYS A 75 12.59 -11.48 12.41
C LYS A 75 11.59 -11.92 11.35
N LYS A 76 11.28 -13.20 11.35
CA LYS A 76 10.27 -13.80 10.48
C LYS A 76 8.90 -13.61 11.12
N MET A 77 7.99 -12.96 10.44
CA MET A 77 6.67 -12.62 10.96
C MET A 77 5.58 -13.33 10.16
N ALA A 78 4.73 -14.08 10.85
CA ALA A 78 3.50 -14.64 10.30
C ALA A 78 2.43 -13.55 10.18
N PHE A 79 2.50 -12.54 11.07
CA PHE A 79 1.68 -11.34 11.07
C PHE A 79 2.57 -10.13 11.34
N ASN A 80 2.49 -9.13 10.48
CA ASN A 80 3.33 -7.93 10.54
C ASN A 80 2.44 -6.69 10.60
N HIS A 81 2.52 -5.95 11.71
CA HIS A 81 1.77 -4.72 11.93
C HIS A 81 2.68 -3.52 11.69
N ILE A 82 2.41 -2.75 10.64
CA ILE A 82 3.28 -1.67 10.15
C ILE A 82 2.55 -0.36 10.02
N ALA A 83 3.32 0.74 10.04
CA ALA A 83 2.77 2.07 9.81
C ALA A 83 2.24 2.22 8.38
N LYS A 84 1.13 2.95 8.25
CA LYS A 84 0.63 3.38 6.95
C LYS A 84 1.64 4.32 6.29
N ALA A 85 1.97 4.04 5.04
CA ALA A 85 2.79 4.87 4.18
C ALA A 85 2.24 4.84 2.76
N THR A 86 2.56 5.84 1.96
CA THR A 86 2.16 5.88 0.53
C THR A 86 2.80 4.75 -0.27
N GLN A 87 4.00 4.35 0.13
CA GLN A 87 4.69 3.17 -0.39
C GLN A 87 5.37 2.42 0.74
N THR A 88 5.21 1.12 0.75
CA THR A 88 5.86 0.21 1.70
C THR A 88 6.46 -0.96 0.95
N THR A 89 7.72 -1.27 1.24
CA THR A 89 8.41 -2.45 0.70
C THR A 89 8.74 -3.43 1.84
N LEU A 90 8.24 -4.65 1.72
CA LEU A 90 8.45 -5.73 2.68
C LEU A 90 9.22 -6.85 2.00
N ARG A 91 10.25 -7.36 2.66
CA ARG A 91 10.87 -8.62 2.24
C ARG A 91 9.94 -9.78 2.54
N VAL A 92 9.72 -10.63 1.55
CA VAL A 92 8.95 -11.87 1.68
C VAL A 92 9.91 -13.03 1.68
N GLY A 93 9.90 -13.80 2.77
CA GLY A 93 10.67 -15.01 2.90
C GLY A 93 9.80 -16.25 2.76
N ILE A 94 10.36 -17.27 2.16
CA ILE A 94 9.73 -18.59 2.06
C ILE A 94 10.71 -19.68 2.52
N TYR A 95 10.14 -20.74 3.06
CA TYR A 95 10.78 -22.04 3.14
C TYR A 95 10.01 -23.01 2.25
N VAL A 96 10.72 -23.76 1.44
CA VAL A 96 10.14 -24.75 0.52
C VAL A 96 10.57 -26.13 1.00
N GLY A 97 9.60 -26.93 1.41
CA GLY A 97 9.85 -28.29 1.88
C GLY A 97 9.92 -29.33 0.78
N GLN A 98 9.24 -29.07 -0.34
CA GLN A 98 9.24 -29.92 -1.53
C GLN A 98 9.46 -29.07 -2.78
N ALA A 99 10.32 -29.53 -3.69
CA ALA A 99 10.54 -28.86 -4.97
C ALA A 99 9.29 -29.03 -5.85
N GLU A 100 8.55 -27.96 -6.06
CA GLU A 100 7.34 -27.93 -6.88
C GLU A 100 7.03 -26.51 -7.39
N THR A 101 5.94 -26.39 -8.09
CA THR A 101 5.42 -25.10 -8.55
C THR A 101 4.59 -24.46 -7.46
N TYR A 102 4.89 -23.18 -7.14
CA TYR A 102 4.18 -22.37 -6.18
C TYR A 102 3.54 -21.18 -6.85
N THR A 103 2.41 -20.72 -6.31
CA THR A 103 1.70 -19.52 -6.78
C THR A 103 1.47 -18.57 -5.62
N PHE A 104 1.88 -17.31 -5.80
CA PHE A 104 1.51 -16.22 -4.90
C PHE A 104 0.23 -15.55 -5.38
N SER A 105 -0.66 -15.24 -4.43
CA SER A 105 -1.88 -14.49 -4.65
C SER A 105 -2.23 -13.63 -3.44
N LEU A 106 -3.12 -12.66 -3.62
CA LEU A 106 -3.80 -11.99 -2.52
C LEU A 106 -5.13 -12.68 -2.23
N SER A 107 -5.40 -12.99 -0.97
CA SER A 107 -6.67 -13.61 -0.57
C SER A 107 -7.86 -12.64 -0.68
N ASN A 108 -7.61 -11.33 -0.57
CA ASN A 108 -8.56 -10.27 -0.83
C ASN A 108 -7.93 -9.22 -1.74
N LYS A 109 -8.55 -8.98 -2.90
CA LYS A 109 -8.11 -7.97 -3.88
C LYS A 109 -8.83 -6.62 -3.69
N GLU A 110 -9.86 -6.58 -2.85
CA GLU A 110 -10.57 -5.35 -2.46
C GLU A 110 -9.85 -4.67 -1.28
N VAL A 111 -8.71 -4.10 -1.55
CA VAL A 111 -7.87 -3.39 -0.57
C VAL A 111 -7.67 -1.95 -1.01
N PRO A 112 -7.46 -0.98 -0.08
CA PRO A 112 -7.29 0.43 -0.42
C PRO A 112 -5.89 0.74 -0.99
N ALA A 113 -5.30 -0.18 -1.74
CA ALA A 113 -4.04 0.00 -2.45
C ALA A 113 -4.27 0.40 -3.91
N ILE A 114 -3.33 1.15 -4.48
CA ILE A 114 -3.26 1.46 -5.91
C ILE A 114 -2.69 0.25 -6.64
N SER A 115 -1.68 -0.39 -6.05
CA SER A 115 -1.05 -1.62 -6.55
C SER A 115 -0.41 -2.40 -5.41
N VAL A 116 -0.31 -3.71 -5.57
CA VAL A 116 0.39 -4.64 -4.68
C VAL A 116 1.34 -5.47 -5.51
N ILE A 117 2.56 -4.98 -5.67
CA ILE A 117 3.56 -5.59 -6.56
C ILE A 117 4.35 -6.67 -5.81
N LEU A 118 4.31 -7.88 -6.30
CA LEU A 118 5.28 -8.90 -5.93
C LEU A 118 6.46 -8.83 -6.91
N ARG A 119 7.63 -8.55 -6.38
CA ARG A 119 8.89 -8.54 -7.12
C ARG A 119 9.67 -9.82 -6.89
N ASP A 120 9.94 -10.57 -7.94
CA ASP A 120 10.92 -11.66 -7.94
C ASP A 120 12.29 -11.12 -8.37
N LYS A 121 13.17 -10.88 -7.43
CA LYS A 121 14.52 -10.33 -7.70
C LYS A 121 15.44 -11.30 -8.43
N LEU A 122 15.16 -12.60 -8.35
CA LEU A 122 15.94 -13.61 -9.05
C LEU A 122 15.69 -13.57 -10.56
N LEU A 123 14.43 -13.36 -10.96
CA LEU A 123 14.02 -13.32 -12.36
C LEU A 123 13.85 -11.89 -12.90
N GLY A 124 13.85 -10.88 -12.03
CA GLY A 124 13.62 -9.48 -12.40
C GLY A 124 12.18 -9.23 -12.87
N ILE A 125 11.20 -9.96 -12.31
CA ILE A 125 9.80 -9.88 -12.69
C ILE A 125 9.00 -9.18 -11.60
N ASP A 126 8.21 -8.19 -11.97
CA ASP A 126 7.22 -7.52 -11.13
C ASP A 126 5.81 -7.95 -11.56
N THR A 127 4.98 -8.37 -10.61
CA THR A 127 3.59 -8.78 -10.84
C THR A 127 2.66 -8.05 -9.88
N ASP A 128 1.65 -7.35 -10.40
CA ASP A 128 0.61 -6.74 -9.57
C ASP A 128 -0.42 -7.80 -9.15
N LEU A 129 -0.39 -8.16 -7.89
CA LEU A 129 -1.26 -9.20 -7.29
C LEU A 129 -2.71 -8.77 -7.18
N LEU A 130 -3.06 -7.50 -7.39
CA LEU A 130 -4.46 -7.08 -7.50
C LEU A 130 -5.12 -7.65 -8.76
N PHE A 131 -4.34 -7.87 -9.81
CA PHE A 131 -4.85 -8.32 -11.12
C PHE A 131 -4.43 -9.74 -11.45
N ASN A 132 -3.19 -10.13 -11.16
CA ASN A 132 -2.61 -11.40 -11.58
C ASN A 132 -1.96 -12.13 -10.41
N ASP A 133 -2.03 -13.44 -10.42
CA ASP A 133 -1.28 -14.29 -9.52
C ASP A 133 0.10 -14.57 -10.11
N TYR A 134 1.11 -14.79 -9.26
CA TYR A 134 2.49 -15.04 -9.69
C TYR A 134 2.89 -16.49 -9.43
N THR A 135 3.25 -17.21 -10.49
CA THR A 135 3.64 -18.63 -10.41
C THR A 135 5.14 -18.81 -10.67
N PHE A 136 5.79 -19.64 -9.84
CA PHE A 136 7.22 -19.89 -9.91
C PHE A 136 7.57 -21.31 -9.49
N ASN A 137 8.68 -21.82 -10.00
CA ASN A 137 9.27 -23.07 -9.51
C ASN A 137 10.28 -22.80 -8.40
N ALA A 138 10.28 -23.62 -7.38
CA ALA A 138 11.21 -23.52 -6.27
C ALA A 138 11.83 -24.87 -5.91
N ASN A 139 13.11 -24.84 -5.59
CA ASN A 139 13.83 -25.97 -4.97
C ASN A 139 13.66 -25.92 -3.46
N THR A 140 13.87 -27.05 -2.80
CA THR A 140 13.85 -27.15 -1.33
C THR A 140 14.85 -26.21 -0.68
N GLY A 141 14.42 -25.57 0.41
CA GLY A 141 15.26 -24.67 1.20
C GLY A 141 14.63 -23.31 1.44
N TYR A 142 15.45 -22.39 1.95
CA TYR A 142 15.04 -21.03 2.26
C TYR A 142 15.33 -20.08 1.10
N ALA A 143 14.37 -19.17 0.83
CA ALA A 143 14.56 -18.03 -0.06
C ALA A 143 14.13 -16.74 0.68
N ASN A 144 15.05 -16.18 1.48
CA ASN A 144 14.78 -15.04 2.35
C ASN A 144 14.94 -13.67 1.69
N SER A 145 15.56 -13.62 0.52
CA SER A 145 15.90 -12.37 -0.18
C SER A 145 15.43 -12.33 -1.64
N ARG A 146 14.75 -13.38 -2.10
CA ARG A 146 14.27 -13.47 -3.49
C ARG A 146 13.08 -12.55 -3.74
N PHE A 147 12.14 -12.49 -2.81
CA PHE A 147 10.87 -11.79 -3.03
C PHE A 147 10.73 -10.53 -2.20
N GLU A 148 10.08 -9.52 -2.78
CA GLU A 148 9.64 -8.30 -2.12
C GLU A 148 8.16 -8.04 -2.46
N LEU A 149 7.41 -7.59 -1.46
CA LEU A 149 6.05 -7.11 -1.63
C LEU A 149 6.06 -5.59 -1.49
N ILE A 150 5.65 -4.89 -2.55
CA ILE A 150 5.60 -3.43 -2.62
C ILE A 150 4.14 -3.02 -2.65
N ILE A 151 3.68 -2.36 -1.60
CA ILE A 151 2.30 -1.87 -1.47
C ILE A 151 2.32 -0.38 -1.72
N ASN A 152 1.65 0.07 -2.77
CA ASN A 152 1.45 1.48 -3.10
C ASN A 152 0.02 1.87 -2.73
N ARG A 153 -0.12 2.92 -1.92
CA ARG A 153 -1.39 3.43 -1.40
C ARG A 153 -1.60 4.89 -1.82
N LYS A 154 -2.86 5.32 -1.85
CA LYS A 154 -3.15 6.75 -1.84
C LYS A 154 -2.78 7.31 -0.47
N ALA A 155 -2.25 8.54 -0.45
CA ALA A 155 -2.05 9.24 0.82
C ALA A 155 -3.42 9.44 1.51
N ASP A 156 -3.48 9.14 2.81
CA ASP A 156 -4.69 9.36 3.59
C ASP A 156 -5.00 10.88 3.61
N GLY A 157 -6.21 11.27 3.21
CA GLY A 157 -6.64 12.67 3.19
C GLY A 157 -6.41 13.44 1.90
N THR A 158 -5.83 12.85 0.86
CA THR A 158 -5.69 13.49 -0.45
C THR A 158 -6.74 13.02 -1.45
N THR A 159 -7.84 13.71 -1.52
CA THR A 159 -8.66 13.72 -2.75
C THR A 159 -7.99 14.65 -3.75
N GLY A 160 -7.06 14.14 -4.53
CA GLY A 160 -6.54 14.91 -5.67
C GLY A 160 -5.03 14.84 -5.88
N VAL A 161 -4.69 14.44 -7.07
CA VAL A 161 -3.43 14.62 -7.81
C VAL A 161 -2.15 14.02 -7.23
N LEU A 162 -1.70 12.95 -7.87
CA LEU A 162 -0.34 12.42 -7.78
C LEU A 162 0.67 13.44 -8.36
N ASN A 163 1.56 13.95 -7.52
CA ASN A 163 2.84 14.45 -7.98
C ASN A 163 3.95 13.72 -7.22
N THR A 164 4.73 12.96 -7.97
CA THR A 164 5.97 12.33 -7.52
C THR A 164 7.12 13.28 -7.79
N THR A 165 7.58 13.98 -6.75
CA THR A 165 8.99 14.42 -6.58
C THR A 165 9.14 15.09 -5.22
N ASP A 166 10.20 14.78 -4.50
CA ASP A 166 10.61 15.45 -3.25
C ASP A 166 10.71 16.98 -3.46
N ASN A 167 10.04 17.75 -2.62
CA ASN A 167 9.79 19.19 -2.66
C ASN A 167 8.68 19.65 -3.62
N ALA A 168 7.71 18.83 -3.94
CA ALA A 168 6.64 19.19 -4.87
C ALA A 168 5.52 20.00 -4.19
N VAL A 169 5.01 20.96 -4.94
CA VAL A 169 3.78 21.71 -4.65
C VAL A 169 2.63 20.74 -4.34
N GLN A 170 2.03 20.88 -3.17
CA GLN A 170 0.92 20.04 -2.74
C GLN A 170 -0.41 20.76 -2.92
N PHE A 171 -1.38 20.08 -3.48
CA PHE A 171 -2.75 20.56 -3.65
C PHE A 171 -3.70 19.73 -2.80
N THR A 172 -4.34 20.34 -1.81
CA THR A 172 -5.33 19.68 -0.94
C THR A 172 -6.69 20.31 -1.12
N GLN A 173 -7.72 19.48 -1.26
CA GLN A 173 -9.10 19.96 -1.38
C GLN A 173 -9.93 19.49 -0.18
N ASN A 174 -10.65 20.43 0.43
CA ASN A 174 -11.60 20.14 1.50
C ASN A 174 -12.78 21.12 1.42
N ASN A 175 -14.02 20.61 1.31
CA ASN A 175 -15.26 21.39 1.28
C ASN A 175 -15.24 22.58 0.28
N GLY A 176 -14.85 22.34 -0.97
CA GLY A 176 -14.76 23.40 -1.99
C GLY A 176 -13.60 24.38 -1.83
N LYS A 177 -12.73 24.14 -0.85
CA LYS A 177 -11.49 24.88 -0.61
C LYS A 177 -10.33 24.14 -1.26
N LEU A 178 -9.56 24.83 -2.11
CA LEU A 178 -8.27 24.35 -2.62
C LEU A 178 -7.15 24.99 -1.83
N THR A 179 -6.32 24.18 -1.20
CA THR A 179 -5.11 24.62 -0.47
C THR A 179 -3.88 24.22 -1.24
N ILE A 180 -2.95 25.14 -1.43
CA ILE A 180 -1.67 24.96 -2.11
C ILE A 180 -0.57 25.17 -1.05
N SER A 181 0.30 24.19 -0.86
CA SER A 181 1.41 24.21 0.09
C SER A 181 2.68 23.66 -0.56
N GLY A 182 3.84 23.82 0.11
CA GLY A 182 5.14 23.42 -0.44
C GLY A 182 5.68 24.35 -1.53
N VAL A 183 5.17 25.59 -1.59
CA VAL A 183 5.61 26.62 -2.56
C VAL A 183 6.45 27.66 -1.82
N GLU A 184 7.58 28.08 -2.41
CA GLU A 184 8.37 29.17 -1.85
C GLU A 184 7.54 30.46 -1.75
N PRO A 185 7.53 31.16 -0.59
CA PRO A 185 6.83 32.43 -0.42
C PRO A 185 7.21 33.44 -1.51
N GLY A 186 6.20 34.08 -2.10
CA GLY A 186 6.42 35.07 -3.17
C GLY A 186 6.35 34.51 -4.59
N THR A 187 6.31 33.18 -4.78
CA THR A 187 6.13 32.55 -6.09
C THR A 187 4.75 32.90 -6.66
N ASP A 188 4.67 33.16 -7.97
CA ASP A 188 3.39 33.42 -8.64
C ASP A 188 2.52 32.16 -8.73
N ILE A 189 1.26 32.29 -8.29
CA ILE A 189 0.25 31.25 -8.43
C ILE A 189 -0.87 31.79 -9.32
N ARG A 190 -1.17 31.10 -10.42
CA ARG A 190 -2.29 31.41 -11.32
C ARG A 190 -3.15 30.16 -11.51
N LEU A 191 -4.47 30.32 -11.46
CA LEU A 191 -5.42 29.24 -11.70
C LEU A 191 -6.25 29.54 -12.93
N PHE A 192 -6.34 28.58 -13.83
CA PHE A 192 -7.08 28.66 -15.09
C PHE A 192 -8.21 27.66 -15.12
N ASP A 193 -9.35 28.04 -15.68
CA ASP A 193 -10.44 27.14 -15.99
C ASP A 193 -10.19 26.37 -17.30
N MET A 194 -11.11 25.46 -17.65
CA MET A 194 -11.06 24.67 -18.89
C MET A 194 -11.05 25.50 -20.18
N ALA A 195 -11.57 26.74 -20.12
CA ALA A 195 -11.56 27.68 -21.25
C ALA A 195 -10.25 28.49 -21.33
N GLY A 196 -9.29 28.24 -20.46
CA GLY A 196 -8.00 28.94 -20.40
C GLY A 196 -8.09 30.35 -19.77
N ARG A 197 -9.22 30.69 -19.12
CA ARG A 197 -9.37 31.98 -18.43
C ARG A 197 -8.70 31.89 -17.06
N CYS A 198 -7.87 32.88 -16.73
CA CYS A 198 -7.31 33.02 -15.39
C CYS A 198 -8.42 33.44 -14.42
N ILE A 199 -8.77 32.55 -13.49
CA ILE A 199 -9.82 32.76 -12.49
C ILE A 199 -9.27 33.16 -11.12
N HIS A 200 -7.95 32.98 -10.88
CA HIS A 200 -7.29 33.40 -9.68
C HIS A 200 -5.80 33.68 -9.96
N GLN A 201 -5.26 34.72 -9.30
CA GLN A 201 -3.84 35.02 -9.29
C GLN A 201 -3.44 35.58 -7.94
N SER A 202 -2.36 35.04 -7.37
CA SER A 202 -1.80 35.46 -6.07
C SER A 202 -0.32 35.15 -6.00
N LYS A 203 0.34 35.68 -4.96
CA LYS A 203 1.68 35.25 -4.52
C LYS A 203 1.54 34.14 -3.48
N ALA A 204 2.39 33.13 -3.55
CA ALA A 204 2.43 32.05 -2.58
C ALA A 204 2.77 32.58 -1.18
N GLN A 205 2.09 32.02 -0.19
CA GLN A 205 2.39 32.09 1.24
C GLN A 205 2.78 30.67 1.70
N GLU A 206 3.17 30.49 2.96
CA GLU A 206 3.45 29.13 3.52
C GLU A 206 2.31 28.16 3.19
N THR A 207 1.08 28.66 3.21
CA THR A 207 -0.13 27.96 2.75
C THR A 207 -1.05 28.94 2.05
N THR A 208 -1.30 28.73 0.78
CA THR A 208 -2.24 29.56 -0.02
C THR A 208 -3.57 28.82 -0.13
N THR A 209 -4.66 29.42 0.34
CA THR A 209 -6.01 28.83 0.28
C THR A 209 -6.91 29.60 -0.66
N LEU A 210 -7.50 28.90 -1.63
CA LEU A 210 -8.50 29.39 -2.57
C LEU A 210 -9.86 28.88 -2.14
N GLN A 211 -10.84 29.78 -2.04
CA GLN A 211 -12.19 29.44 -1.58
C GLN A 211 -13.17 29.32 -2.75
N SER A 212 -14.16 28.42 -2.60
CA SER A 212 -15.36 28.35 -3.46
C SER A 212 -15.06 28.10 -4.94
N LEU A 213 -14.24 27.10 -5.25
CA LEU A 213 -14.11 26.63 -6.63
C LEU A 213 -15.27 25.66 -6.96
N PRO A 214 -16.04 25.92 -8.02
CA PRO A 214 -17.01 24.95 -8.53
C PRO A 214 -16.35 23.63 -8.91
N SER A 215 -17.14 22.54 -8.89
CA SER A 215 -16.67 21.25 -9.38
C SER A 215 -16.24 21.36 -10.85
N GLY A 216 -15.04 20.88 -11.17
CA GLY A 216 -14.50 21.03 -12.52
C GLY A 216 -13.01 20.70 -12.61
N ILE A 217 -12.47 20.87 -13.82
CA ILE A 217 -11.04 20.69 -14.10
C ILE A 217 -10.39 22.07 -14.22
N TYR A 218 -9.27 22.23 -13.55
CA TYR A 218 -8.51 23.48 -13.51
C TYR A 218 -7.03 23.20 -13.82
N THR A 219 -6.33 24.24 -14.27
CA THR A 219 -4.86 24.21 -14.39
C THR A 219 -4.28 25.26 -13.45
N ALA A 220 -3.52 24.83 -12.45
CA ALA A 220 -2.74 25.73 -11.61
C ALA A 220 -1.34 25.86 -12.20
N VAL A 221 -0.88 27.09 -12.37
CA VAL A 221 0.50 27.42 -12.74
C VAL A 221 1.16 28.01 -11.50
N VAL A 222 2.18 27.32 -10.98
CA VAL A 222 2.95 27.72 -9.82
C VAL A 222 4.39 28.01 -10.28
N GLY A 223 4.77 29.26 -10.28
CA GLY A 223 6.02 29.68 -10.93
C GLY A 223 5.99 29.38 -12.43
N THR A 224 6.80 28.41 -12.86
CA THR A 224 6.89 27.95 -14.25
C THR A 224 6.21 26.58 -14.49
N GLU A 225 5.73 25.91 -13.45
CA GLU A 225 5.15 24.57 -13.52
C GLU A 225 3.63 24.60 -13.60
N ALA A 226 3.04 23.76 -14.48
CA ALA A 226 1.62 23.65 -14.67
C ALA A 226 1.09 22.32 -14.09
N HIS A 227 0.07 22.41 -13.23
CA HIS A 227 -0.53 21.28 -12.54
C HIS A 227 -2.03 21.17 -12.87
N LYS A 228 -2.48 19.99 -13.28
CA LYS A 228 -3.92 19.72 -13.50
C LYS A 228 -4.61 19.41 -12.18
N ILE A 229 -5.69 20.10 -11.86
CA ILE A 229 -6.48 19.94 -10.64
C ILE A 229 -7.90 19.53 -11.01
N VAL A 230 -8.44 18.55 -10.31
CA VAL A 230 -9.85 18.14 -10.42
C VAL A 230 -10.55 18.50 -9.11
N VAL A 231 -11.47 19.46 -9.17
CA VAL A 231 -12.32 19.87 -8.04
C VAL A 231 -13.61 19.07 -8.11
N LYS A 232 -13.96 18.37 -7.03
CA LYS A 232 -15.16 17.55 -6.91
C LYS A 232 -16.23 18.24 -6.09
#